data_0792613ceb8a723b6fbbf5c51bde3686
#
_entry.id   0792613ceb8a723b6fbbf5c51bde3686
#
_cell.length_a   1.000
_cell.length_b   1.000
_cell.length_c   1.000
_cell.angle_alpha   90.00
_cell.angle_beta   90.00
_cell.angle_gamma   90.00
#
_symmetry.space_group_name_H-M   'P 1'
#
loop_
_entity.id
_entity.type
_entity.pdbx_description
1 polymer ?
#
loop_
_entity_poly.entity_id
_entity_poly.type
_entity_poly.pdbx_seq_one_letter_code
_entity_poly.pdbx_strand_id
1 'polypeptide(L)'
;MMDRLTGILIALFIVYSTWGLLRDSLRLSLDGVPQGISYDRIGQIISTTPGVDSFHHMHIWGLSTTEIALTAHIVVADMVEMEQIKSELKCRLQKAGIGHATLELELPGQPCQKEPCH
;
A
#
# COMPACT_ATOMS: atom_id res chain seq x y z
N MET A 1 19.72 -45.85 -10.65
CA MET A 1 20.10 -44.55 -11.20
C MET A 1 18.90 -43.72 -11.70
N MET A 2 17.97 -44.30 -12.44
CA MET A 2 16.82 -43.57 -12.97
C MET A 2 15.90 -43.00 -11.86
N ASP A 3 15.69 -43.70 -10.77
CA ASP A 3 14.83 -43.26 -9.69
C ASP A 3 15.33 -42.01 -8.97
N ARG A 4 16.68 -41.89 -8.83
CA ARG A 4 17.29 -40.72 -8.20
C ARG A 4 17.16 -39.47 -9.07
N LEU A 5 17.38 -39.63 -10.39
CA LEU A 5 17.23 -38.54 -11.36
C LEU A 5 15.78 -38.09 -11.43
N THR A 6 14.82 -39.00 -11.47
CA THR A 6 13.39 -38.69 -11.47
C THR A 6 12.99 -37.94 -10.22
N GLY A 7 13.47 -38.38 -9.05
CA GLY A 7 13.21 -37.71 -7.78
C GLY A 7 13.71 -36.27 -7.76
N ILE A 8 14.93 -36.04 -8.26
CA ILE A 8 15.53 -34.70 -8.35
C ILE A 8 14.75 -33.81 -9.30
N LEU A 9 14.35 -34.32 -10.45
CA LEU A 9 13.56 -33.57 -11.44
C LEU A 9 12.20 -33.16 -10.88
N ILE A 10 11.52 -34.06 -10.18
CA ILE A 10 10.25 -33.78 -9.52
C ILE A 10 10.42 -32.71 -8.43
N ALA A 11 11.47 -32.83 -7.61
CA ALA A 11 11.76 -31.87 -6.56
C ALA A 11 12.02 -30.48 -7.13
N LEU A 12 12.80 -30.37 -8.19
CA LEU A 12 13.08 -29.10 -8.88
C LEU A 12 11.80 -28.49 -9.48
N PHE A 13 10.95 -29.31 -10.06
CA PHE A 13 9.68 -28.88 -10.62
C PHE A 13 8.76 -28.32 -9.52
N ILE A 14 8.67 -28.99 -8.38
CA ILE A 14 7.88 -28.55 -7.24
C ILE A 14 8.39 -27.22 -6.72
N VAL A 15 9.70 -27.08 -6.51
CA VAL A 15 10.31 -25.82 -6.04
C VAL A 15 10.03 -24.70 -7.02
N TYR A 16 10.18 -24.94 -8.32
CA TYR A 16 9.91 -23.93 -9.34
C TYR A 16 8.43 -23.48 -9.32
N SER A 17 7.49 -24.45 -9.27
CA SER A 17 6.07 -24.17 -9.33
C SER A 17 5.54 -23.46 -8.06
N THR A 18 6.18 -23.70 -6.91
CA THR A 18 5.78 -23.10 -5.63
C THR A 18 6.51 -21.81 -5.29
N TRP A 19 7.55 -21.46 -6.06
CA TRP A 19 8.38 -20.29 -5.79
C TRP A 19 7.57 -18.99 -5.74
N GLY A 20 6.65 -18.79 -6.69
CA GLY A 20 5.78 -17.62 -6.74
C GLY A 20 4.95 -17.47 -5.46
N LEU A 21 4.34 -18.58 -5.02
CA LEU A 21 3.52 -18.58 -3.82
C LEU A 21 4.34 -18.25 -2.56
N LEU A 22 5.52 -18.84 -2.44
CA LEU A 22 6.44 -18.55 -1.34
C LEU A 22 6.85 -17.08 -1.31
N ARG A 23 7.21 -16.54 -2.45
CA ARG A 23 7.62 -15.14 -2.61
C ARG A 23 6.48 -14.20 -2.22
N ASP A 24 5.26 -14.47 -2.67
CA ASP A 24 4.10 -13.63 -2.38
C ASP A 24 3.73 -13.70 -0.90
N SER A 25 3.81 -14.88 -0.29
CA SER A 25 3.58 -15.07 1.14
C SER A 25 4.60 -14.31 1.99
N LEU A 26 5.87 -14.35 1.61
CA LEU A 26 6.92 -13.59 2.29
C LEU A 26 6.69 -12.09 2.18
N ARG A 27 6.29 -11.63 0.99
CA ARG A 27 6.01 -10.20 0.78
C ARG A 27 4.87 -9.72 1.67
N LEU A 28 3.79 -10.48 1.77
CA LEU A 28 2.67 -10.17 2.67
C LEU A 28 3.10 -10.18 4.13
N SER A 29 3.90 -11.16 4.53
CA SER A 29 4.40 -11.27 5.91
C SER A 29 5.34 -10.13 6.30
N LEU A 30 6.06 -9.57 5.34
CA LEU A 30 6.99 -8.46 5.56
C LEU A 30 6.35 -7.09 5.32
N ASP A 31 5.04 -7.02 5.14
CA ASP A 31 4.29 -5.80 4.86
C ASP A 31 4.85 -5.02 3.66
N GLY A 32 5.31 -5.74 2.66
CA GLY A 32 5.84 -5.13 1.43
C GLY A 32 4.75 -4.50 0.58
N VAL A 33 5.13 -3.51 -0.23
CA VAL A 33 4.21 -2.91 -1.20
C VAL A 33 3.79 -3.99 -2.20
N PRO A 34 2.46 -4.21 -2.39
CA PRO A 34 1.95 -5.25 -3.30
C PRO A 34 2.40 -5.04 -4.75
N GLN A 35 2.47 -6.13 -5.51
CA GLN A 35 2.72 -6.07 -6.95
C GLN A 35 1.59 -5.33 -7.66
N GLY A 36 1.93 -4.53 -8.66
CA GLY A 36 0.96 -3.74 -9.42
C GLY A 36 0.63 -2.39 -8.82
N ILE A 37 1.11 -2.11 -7.59
CA ILE A 37 0.94 -0.80 -6.94
C ILE A 37 2.29 -0.08 -6.96
N SER A 38 2.31 1.10 -7.59
CA SER A 38 3.47 1.98 -7.57
C SER A 38 3.29 3.05 -6.50
N TYR A 39 4.24 3.14 -5.59
CA TYR A 39 4.27 4.17 -4.55
C TYR A 39 4.22 5.58 -5.16
N ASP A 40 5.00 5.80 -6.23
CA ASP A 40 5.05 7.10 -6.91
C ASP A 40 3.72 7.46 -7.56
N ARG A 41 3.05 6.49 -8.19
CA ARG A 41 1.74 6.71 -8.81
C ARG A 41 0.69 7.09 -7.78
N ILE A 42 0.67 6.42 -6.64
CA ILE A 42 -0.26 6.74 -5.55
C ILE A 42 0.04 8.13 -5.00
N GLY A 43 1.31 8.47 -4.83
CA GLY A 43 1.72 9.82 -4.44
C GLY A 43 1.25 10.89 -5.41
N GLN A 44 1.33 10.64 -6.71
CA GLN A 44 0.80 11.56 -7.72
C GLN A 44 -0.72 11.71 -7.65
N ILE A 45 -1.45 10.63 -7.43
CA ILE A 45 -2.91 10.66 -7.27
C ILE A 45 -3.29 11.56 -6.09
N ILE A 46 -2.60 11.41 -4.97
CA ILE A 46 -2.83 12.22 -3.77
C ILE A 46 -2.48 13.69 -4.05
N SER A 47 -1.30 13.94 -4.60
CA SER A 47 -0.80 15.30 -4.85
C SER A 47 -1.66 16.09 -5.85
N THR A 48 -2.27 15.41 -6.80
CA THR A 48 -3.12 16.06 -7.83
C THR A 48 -4.57 16.21 -7.40
N THR A 49 -4.95 15.71 -6.24
CA THR A 49 -6.30 15.89 -5.72
C THR A 49 -6.51 17.35 -5.30
N PRO A 50 -7.59 18.01 -5.76
CA PRO A 50 -7.86 19.41 -5.38
C PRO A 50 -8.00 19.58 -3.87
N GLY A 51 -7.36 20.59 -3.31
CA GLY A 51 -7.40 20.89 -1.88
C GLY A 51 -6.26 20.25 -1.07
N VAL A 52 -5.51 19.34 -1.65
CA VAL A 52 -4.33 18.74 -1.02
C VAL A 52 -3.11 19.61 -1.27
N ASP A 53 -2.48 20.07 -0.20
CA ASP A 53 -1.24 20.86 -0.25
C ASP A 53 -0.02 19.93 -0.38
N SER A 54 0.08 18.96 0.53
CA SER A 54 1.14 17.95 0.52
C SER A 54 0.70 16.69 1.27
N PHE A 55 1.54 15.67 1.23
CA PHE A 55 1.34 14.46 2.03
C PHE A 55 2.68 13.97 2.56
N HIS A 56 2.63 13.21 3.64
CA HIS A 56 3.80 12.57 4.24
C HIS A 56 3.39 11.29 4.98
N HIS A 57 4.38 10.51 5.42
CA HIS A 57 4.17 9.26 6.15
C HIS A 57 3.19 8.31 5.44
N MET A 58 3.34 8.16 4.11
CA MET A 58 2.54 7.22 3.35
C MET A 58 3.08 5.81 3.48
N HIS A 59 2.23 4.88 3.90
CA HIS A 59 2.53 3.46 4.00
C HIS A 59 1.49 2.67 3.23
N ILE A 60 1.94 1.73 2.41
CA ILE A 60 1.08 0.86 1.60
C ILE A 60 1.49 -0.59 1.87
N TRP A 61 0.52 -1.43 2.21
CA TRP A 61 0.77 -2.86 2.44
C TRP A 61 -0.43 -3.70 2.02
N GLY A 62 -0.19 -5.00 1.84
CA GLY A 62 -1.26 -5.95 1.52
C GLY A 62 -1.90 -6.49 2.79
N LEU A 63 -3.22 -6.44 2.88
CA LEU A 63 -3.99 -7.12 3.92
C LEU A 63 -4.23 -8.59 3.55
N SER A 64 -4.41 -8.83 2.26
CA SER A 64 -4.56 -10.17 1.68
C SER A 64 -4.05 -10.15 0.25
N THR A 65 -4.24 -11.22 -0.49
CA THR A 65 -3.88 -11.27 -1.92
C THR A 65 -4.71 -10.32 -2.78
N THR A 66 -5.87 -9.87 -2.29
CA THR A 66 -6.82 -9.04 -3.03
C THR A 66 -7.08 -7.68 -2.40
N GLU A 67 -6.69 -7.49 -1.13
CA GLU A 67 -6.97 -6.27 -0.38
C GLU A 67 -5.68 -5.53 -0.04
N ILE A 68 -5.67 -4.25 -0.36
CA ILE A 68 -4.53 -3.36 -0.14
C ILE A 68 -4.95 -2.24 0.79
N ALA A 69 -4.12 -1.96 1.79
CA ALA A 69 -4.33 -0.88 2.75
C ALA A 69 -3.30 0.23 2.56
N LEU A 70 -3.71 1.44 2.88
CA LEU A 70 -2.87 2.62 2.84
C LEU A 70 -3.14 3.48 4.05
N THR A 71 -2.08 4.03 4.64
CA THR A 71 -2.17 5.12 5.61
C THR A 71 -1.34 6.29 5.10
N ALA A 72 -1.84 7.49 5.28
CA ALA A 72 -1.12 8.71 4.89
C ALA A 72 -1.58 9.89 5.72
N HIS A 73 -0.66 10.82 5.96
CA HIS A 73 -0.96 12.13 6.52
C HIS A 73 -1.07 13.13 5.38
N ILE A 74 -2.22 13.77 5.26
CA ILE A 74 -2.55 14.69 4.18
C ILE A 74 -2.63 16.10 4.74
N VAL A 75 -1.82 16.99 4.22
CA VAL A 75 -1.86 18.41 4.58
C VAL A 75 -2.84 19.11 3.65
N VAL A 76 -3.85 19.73 4.23
CA VAL A 76 -4.88 20.47 3.50
C VAL A 76 -4.81 21.96 3.86
N ALA A 77 -5.12 22.81 2.90
CA ALA A 77 -5.05 24.26 3.10
C ALA A 77 -6.18 24.78 4.00
N ASP A 78 -7.34 24.15 3.96
CA ASP A 78 -8.53 24.57 4.69
C ASP A 78 -9.29 23.36 5.27
N MET A 79 -9.70 23.50 6.53
CA MET A 79 -10.46 22.45 7.20
C MET A 79 -11.94 22.38 6.77
N VAL A 80 -12.46 23.44 6.17
CA VAL A 80 -13.88 23.50 5.79
C VAL A 80 -14.23 22.44 4.73
N GLU A 81 -13.29 22.15 3.84
CA GLU A 81 -13.48 21.16 2.76
C GLU A 81 -12.93 19.78 3.07
N MET A 82 -12.56 19.51 4.31
CA MET A 82 -11.92 18.24 4.71
C MET A 82 -12.70 17.00 4.29
N GLU A 83 -14.01 17.01 4.53
CA GLU A 83 -14.85 15.83 4.21
C GLU A 83 -14.93 15.59 2.71
N GLN A 84 -15.00 16.65 1.91
CA GLN A 84 -15.01 16.54 0.45
C GLN A 84 -13.67 16.02 -0.07
N ILE A 85 -12.58 16.56 0.44
CA ILE A 85 -11.21 16.14 0.07
C ILE A 85 -11.00 14.66 0.42
N LYS A 86 -11.39 14.27 1.61
CA LYS A 86 -11.29 12.90 2.09
C LYS A 86 -12.09 11.92 1.23
N SER A 87 -13.32 12.30 0.90
CA SER A 87 -14.20 11.51 0.05
C SER A 87 -13.62 11.34 -1.35
N GLU A 88 -13.14 12.41 -1.95
CA GLU A 88 -12.52 12.42 -3.27
C GLU A 88 -11.24 11.56 -3.28
N LEU A 89 -10.39 11.71 -2.27
CA LEU A 89 -9.18 10.91 -2.12
C LEU A 89 -9.49 9.42 -2.03
N LYS A 90 -10.44 9.06 -1.19
CA LYS A 90 -10.84 7.64 -1.04
C LYS A 90 -11.37 7.07 -2.35
N CYS A 91 -12.16 7.84 -3.08
CA CYS A 91 -12.69 7.43 -4.37
C CYS A 91 -11.56 7.20 -5.39
N ARG A 92 -10.62 8.12 -5.49
CA ARG A 92 -9.46 8.00 -6.40
C ARG A 92 -8.56 6.84 -6.04
N LEU A 93 -8.30 6.65 -4.75
CA LEU A 93 -7.48 5.53 -4.26
C LEU A 93 -8.15 4.19 -4.51
N GLN A 94 -9.46 4.10 -4.33
CA GLN A 94 -10.22 2.90 -4.60
C GLN A 94 -10.15 2.52 -6.09
N LYS A 95 -10.24 3.48 -6.99
CA LYS A 95 -10.07 3.26 -8.44
C LYS A 95 -8.66 2.79 -8.78
N ALA A 96 -7.67 3.15 -7.99
CA ALA A 96 -6.29 2.74 -8.17
C ALA A 96 -5.96 1.38 -7.54
N GLY A 97 -6.93 0.74 -6.87
CA GLY A 97 -6.76 -0.58 -6.26
C GLY A 97 -6.58 -0.59 -4.75
N ILE A 98 -6.67 0.57 -4.09
CA ILE A 98 -6.55 0.68 -2.63
C ILE A 98 -7.95 0.51 -2.01
N GLY A 99 -8.21 -0.64 -1.40
CA GLY A 99 -9.50 -0.93 -0.77
C GLY A 99 -9.71 -0.29 0.59
N HIS A 100 -8.63 -0.12 1.36
CA HIS A 100 -8.66 0.45 2.71
C HIS A 100 -7.69 1.62 2.81
N ALA A 101 -8.21 2.83 2.83
CA ALA A 101 -7.41 4.03 3.01
C ALA A 101 -7.75 4.71 4.34
N THR A 102 -6.75 4.86 5.20
CA THR A 102 -6.85 5.63 6.44
C THR A 102 -6.07 6.92 6.25
N LEU A 103 -6.78 8.03 6.24
CA LEU A 103 -6.21 9.34 5.95
C LEU A 103 -6.34 10.22 7.20
N GLU A 104 -5.23 10.75 7.66
CA GLU A 104 -5.18 11.76 8.69
C GLU A 104 -4.97 13.11 8.04
N LEU A 105 -5.93 14.02 8.22
CA LEU A 105 -5.91 15.34 7.61
C LEU A 105 -5.32 16.35 8.60
N GLU A 106 -4.35 17.13 8.13
CA GLU A 106 -3.60 18.08 8.93
C GLU A 106 -3.60 19.46 8.25
N LEU A 107 -3.48 20.51 9.08
CA LEU A 107 -3.29 21.87 8.58
C LEU A 107 -1.79 22.16 8.38
N PRO A 108 -1.43 23.08 7.45
CA PRO A 108 -0.06 23.48 7.26
C PRO A 108 0.52 24.07 8.56
N GLY A 109 1.77 23.74 8.86
CA GLY A 109 2.48 24.26 10.03
C GLY A 109 2.21 23.52 11.33
N GLN A 110 1.32 22.51 11.34
CA GLN A 110 1.21 21.60 12.49
C GLN A 110 2.34 20.58 12.41
N PRO A 111 3.22 20.50 13.43
CA PRO A 111 4.25 19.47 13.42
C PRO A 111 3.58 18.10 13.53
N CYS A 112 4.09 17.17 12.73
CA CYS A 112 3.73 15.78 12.90
C CYS A 112 4.09 15.38 14.33
N GLN A 113 3.09 15.19 15.17
CA GLN A 113 3.35 14.82 16.56
C GLN A 113 3.89 13.40 16.58
N LYS A 114 5.18 13.27 16.80
CA LYS A 114 5.84 12.02 17.11
C LYS A 114 5.62 11.65 18.58
N GLU A 115 4.48 11.99 19.14
CA GLU A 115 4.21 11.55 20.50
C GLU A 115 3.84 10.08 20.46
N PRO A 116 4.55 9.24 21.21
CA PRO A 116 4.11 7.87 21.41
C PRO A 116 2.74 7.91 22.06
N CYS A 117 1.78 7.31 21.42
CA CYS A 117 0.47 7.08 22.03
C CYS A 117 0.67 6.26 23.28
N HIS A 118 0.39 6.84 24.40
CA HIS A 118 0.37 6.14 25.69
C HIS A 118 -0.93 5.35 25.84
#